data_9eb5a2fc8ae5bb8912d16771693e5d8b
#
_entry.id   9eb5a2fc8ae5bb8912d16771693e5d8b
#
_cell.length_a   1.000
_cell.length_b   1.000
_cell.length_c   1.000
_cell.angle_alpha   90.00
_cell.angle_beta   90.00
_cell.angle_gamma   90.00
#
_symmetry.space_group_name_H-M   'P 1'
#
loop_
_entity.id
_entity.type
_entity.pdbx_description
1 polymer ?
#
loop_
_entity_poly.entity_id
_entity_poly.type
_entity_poly.pdbx_seq_one_letter_code
_entity_poly.pdbx_strand_id
1 'polypeptide(L)'
;GLGDVYKRQYTSEMDKVINFACKKMGVINPLLNIVLVDNKKIQEINKEYRGKDAVTDVISFAFEEVSDVEYEDIRFLGEIYISYERCCEQAEEFGHSIRRELCYLAVHGLLHLLGYDHMNEEDKKVMRTLEEEILNEYDIKRWKKKSKRTKKIY
;
A
#
# COMPACT_ATOMS: atom_id res chain seq x y z
N GLY A 1 -0.02 -15.16 17.86
CA GLY A 1 1.42 -14.96 17.89
C GLY A 1 1.83 -13.50 17.69
N LEU A 2 3.11 -13.24 17.77
CA LEU A 2 3.69 -11.91 17.55
C LEU A 2 3.25 -11.32 16.20
N GLY A 3 3.13 -12.14 15.15
CA GLY A 3 2.68 -11.71 13.84
C GLY A 3 1.26 -11.14 13.82
N ASP A 4 0.36 -11.65 14.66
CA ASP A 4 -1.02 -11.17 14.72
C ASP A 4 -1.13 -9.79 15.39
N VAL A 5 -0.28 -9.52 16.39
CA VAL A 5 -0.21 -8.22 17.06
C VAL A 5 0.26 -7.15 16.07
N TYR A 6 1.32 -7.43 15.31
CA TYR A 6 1.84 -6.53 14.29
C TYR A 6 0.84 -6.30 13.16
N LYS A 7 0.16 -7.33 12.69
CA LYS A 7 -0.89 -7.21 11.68
C LYS A 7 -1.99 -6.24 12.10
N ARG A 8 -2.47 -6.34 13.35
CA ARG A 8 -3.49 -5.44 13.89
C ARG A 8 -3.01 -4.00 13.96
N GLN A 9 -1.76 -3.81 14.42
CA GLN A 9 -1.19 -2.48 14.58
C GLN A 9 -1.07 -1.72 13.24
N TYR A 10 -0.62 -2.39 12.18
CA TYR A 10 -0.33 -1.76 10.90
C TYR A 10 -1.49 -1.80 9.89
N THR A 11 -2.45 -2.70 10.05
CA THR A 11 -3.63 -2.76 9.17
C THR A 11 -4.40 -1.45 9.18
N SER A 12 -4.65 -0.89 10.36
CA SER A 12 -5.34 0.40 10.52
C SER A 12 -4.57 1.53 9.84
N GLU A 13 -3.24 1.55 9.96
CA GLU A 13 -2.40 2.57 9.33
C GLU A 13 -2.41 2.47 7.81
N MET A 14 -2.37 1.26 7.27
CA MET A 14 -2.46 1.04 5.82
C MET A 14 -3.82 1.47 5.27
N ASP A 15 -4.91 1.16 5.98
CA ASP A 15 -6.25 1.58 5.59
C ASP A 15 -6.35 3.11 5.53
N LYS A 16 -5.78 3.79 6.50
CA LYS A 16 -5.78 5.27 6.55
C LYS A 16 -5.02 5.88 5.38
N VAL A 17 -3.82 5.39 5.09
CA VAL A 17 -3.02 5.94 3.99
C VAL A 17 -3.66 5.64 2.63
N ILE A 18 -4.25 4.47 2.47
CA ILE A 18 -4.97 4.10 1.25
C ILE A 18 -6.20 4.99 1.04
N ASN A 19 -6.99 5.21 2.09
CA ASN A 19 -8.15 6.10 2.01
C ASN A 19 -7.73 7.54 1.66
N PHE A 20 -6.65 8.02 2.26
CA PHE A 20 -6.09 9.32 1.95
C PHE A 20 -5.65 9.41 0.48
N ALA A 21 -4.91 8.41 0.01
CA ALA A 21 -4.44 8.35 -1.38
C ALA A 21 -5.61 8.29 -2.37
N CYS A 22 -6.63 7.48 -2.10
CA CYS A 22 -7.82 7.37 -2.95
C CYS A 22 -8.56 8.71 -3.07
N LYS A 23 -8.72 9.44 -1.95
CA LYS A 23 -9.33 10.76 -1.98
C LYS A 23 -8.52 11.74 -2.81
N LYS A 24 -7.20 11.75 -2.66
CA LYS A 24 -6.30 12.60 -3.44
C LYS A 24 -6.38 12.29 -4.93
N MET A 25 -6.48 11.01 -5.28
CA MET A 25 -6.57 10.55 -6.67
C MET A 25 -7.98 10.61 -7.25
N GLY A 26 -8.96 11.06 -6.49
CA GLY A 26 -10.35 11.18 -6.95
C GLY A 26 -11.07 9.85 -7.10
N VAL A 27 -10.63 8.81 -6.41
CA VAL A 27 -11.26 7.48 -6.43
C VAL A 27 -12.38 7.44 -5.40
N ILE A 28 -13.59 7.19 -5.85
CA ILE A 28 -14.80 7.16 -5.02
C ILE A 28 -15.15 5.72 -4.70
N ASN A 29 -15.46 5.45 -3.43
CA ASN A 29 -15.89 4.14 -2.92
C ASN A 29 -14.98 2.98 -3.37
N PRO A 30 -13.66 3.06 -3.13
CA PRO A 30 -12.75 1.99 -3.50
C PRO A 30 -12.96 0.75 -2.65
N LEU A 31 -12.90 -0.42 -3.28
CA LEU A 31 -12.86 -1.70 -2.59
C LEU A 31 -11.59 -2.42 -3.01
N LEU A 32 -10.74 -2.71 -2.06
CA LEU A 32 -9.52 -3.48 -2.27
C LEU A 32 -9.15 -4.22 -0.98
N ASN A 33 -8.38 -5.27 -1.12
CA ASN A 33 -7.85 -6.02 0.01
C ASN A 33 -6.34 -5.86 0.10
N ILE A 34 -5.83 -5.62 1.30
CA ILE A 34 -4.40 -5.64 1.57
C ILE A 34 -4.13 -6.79 2.53
N VAL A 35 -3.21 -7.67 2.14
CA VAL A 35 -2.88 -8.87 2.91
C VAL A 35 -1.39 -8.84 3.27
N LEU A 36 -1.09 -8.89 4.57
CA LEU A 36 0.28 -9.05 5.05
C LEU A 36 0.62 -10.53 5.09
N VAL A 37 1.73 -10.88 4.47
CA VAL A 37 2.23 -12.26 4.40
C VAL A 37 3.71 -12.31 4.78
N ASP A 38 4.27 -13.50 4.92
CA ASP A 38 5.70 -13.70 5.13
C ASP A 38 6.45 -13.86 3.80
N ASN A 39 7.77 -13.92 3.85
CA ASN A 39 8.62 -14.10 2.68
C ASN A 39 8.31 -15.39 1.92
N LYS A 40 8.08 -16.47 2.64
CA LYS A 40 7.76 -17.77 2.03
C LYS A 40 6.47 -17.69 1.23
N LYS A 41 5.44 -17.08 1.81
CA LYS A 41 4.14 -16.96 1.15
C LYS A 41 4.20 -16.08 -0.09
N ILE A 42 4.87 -14.95 -0.01
CA ILE A 42 4.97 -14.04 -1.17
C ILE A 42 5.82 -14.65 -2.29
N GLN A 43 6.81 -15.47 -1.94
CA GLN A 43 7.59 -16.22 -2.92
C GLN A 43 6.71 -17.25 -3.66
N GLU A 44 5.85 -17.96 -2.94
CA GLU A 44 4.89 -18.89 -3.52
C GLU A 44 3.93 -18.19 -4.48
N ILE A 45 3.40 -17.05 -4.08
CA ILE A 45 2.49 -16.22 -4.91
C ILE A 45 3.22 -15.72 -6.16
N ASN A 46 4.44 -15.23 -6.00
CA ASN A 46 5.24 -14.73 -7.11
C ASN A 46 5.57 -15.83 -8.13
N LYS A 47 5.89 -17.02 -7.65
CA LYS A 47 6.14 -18.19 -8.49
C LYS A 47 4.89 -18.62 -9.26
N GLU A 48 3.76 -18.74 -8.57
CA GLU A 48 2.50 -19.23 -9.15
C GLU A 48 1.93 -18.27 -10.19
N TYR A 49 1.88 -16.98 -9.88
CA TYR A 49 1.17 -15.99 -10.71
C TYR A 49 2.05 -15.18 -11.64
N ARG A 50 3.34 -15.06 -11.35
CA ARG A 50 4.28 -14.28 -12.18
C ARG A 50 5.42 -15.11 -12.76
N GLY A 51 5.51 -16.39 -12.41
CA GLY A 51 6.55 -17.29 -12.88
C GLY A 51 7.94 -17.00 -12.32
N LYS A 52 8.03 -16.21 -11.24
CA LYS A 52 9.29 -15.85 -10.59
C LYS A 52 9.41 -16.52 -9.22
N ASP A 53 10.31 -17.47 -9.09
CA ASP A 53 10.57 -18.15 -7.82
C ASP A 53 11.52 -17.33 -6.96
N ALA A 54 11.03 -16.20 -6.48
CA ALA A 54 11.81 -15.25 -5.67
C ALA A 54 10.93 -14.48 -4.71
N VAL A 55 11.52 -14.08 -3.58
CA VAL A 55 10.87 -13.18 -2.63
C VAL A 55 10.79 -11.79 -3.26
N THR A 56 9.65 -11.11 -3.06
CA THR A 56 9.46 -9.71 -3.40
C THR A 56 8.82 -8.99 -2.23
N ASP A 57 8.73 -7.68 -2.27
CA ASP A 57 8.14 -6.87 -1.20
C ASP A 57 6.63 -6.73 -1.34
N VAL A 58 6.13 -6.50 -2.55
CA VAL A 58 4.72 -6.26 -2.83
C VAL A 58 4.30 -6.85 -4.18
N ILE A 59 3.08 -7.39 -4.23
CA ILE A 59 2.45 -7.87 -5.46
C ILE A 59 1.04 -7.32 -5.49
N SER A 60 0.65 -6.72 -6.62
CA SER A 60 -0.70 -6.19 -6.84
C SER A 60 -1.41 -6.99 -7.93
N PHE A 61 -2.67 -7.33 -7.67
CA PHE A 61 -3.57 -7.96 -8.63
C PHE A 61 -4.78 -7.06 -8.85
N ALA A 62 -4.86 -6.45 -10.03
CA ALA A 62 -6.01 -5.65 -10.40
C ALA A 62 -7.19 -6.54 -10.75
N PHE A 63 -8.39 -6.17 -10.32
CA PHE A 63 -9.59 -6.84 -10.80
C PHE A 63 -9.79 -6.52 -12.27
N GLU A 64 -10.00 -7.57 -13.07
CA GLU A 64 -10.43 -7.40 -14.45
C GLU A 64 -11.94 -7.12 -14.46
N GLU A 65 -12.36 -6.09 -15.18
CA GLU A 65 -13.78 -5.82 -15.42
C GLU A 65 -14.34 -6.88 -16.37
N VAL A 66 -14.82 -7.97 -15.82
CA VAL A 66 -15.37 -9.09 -16.60
C VAL A 66 -16.89 -9.10 -16.59
N SER A 67 -17.56 -8.23 -15.85
CA SER A 67 -19.02 -8.28 -15.74
C SER A 67 -19.68 -6.97 -16.14
N ASP A 68 -20.75 -7.12 -16.96
CA ASP A 68 -21.72 -6.06 -17.26
C ASP A 68 -22.55 -5.66 -16.03
N VAL A 69 -22.25 -6.19 -14.84
CA VAL A 69 -22.94 -5.83 -13.61
C VAL A 69 -22.15 -4.73 -12.95
N GLU A 70 -22.52 -3.50 -13.28
CA GLU A 70 -22.09 -2.33 -12.53
C GLU A 70 -22.82 -2.39 -11.18
N TYR A 71 -22.06 -2.72 -10.12
CA TYR A 71 -22.52 -2.39 -8.79
C TYR A 71 -22.36 -0.87 -8.67
N GLU A 72 -23.48 -0.16 -8.81
CA GLU A 72 -23.52 1.28 -8.68
C GLU A 72 -22.77 1.67 -7.40
N ASP A 73 -21.82 2.61 -7.55
CA ASP A 73 -21.08 3.27 -6.48
C ASP A 73 -19.91 2.52 -5.86
N ILE A 74 -19.59 1.29 -6.25
CA ILE A 74 -18.40 0.58 -5.73
C ILE A 74 -17.38 0.39 -6.85
N ARG A 75 -16.14 0.85 -6.60
CA ARG A 75 -15.03 0.61 -7.52
C ARG A 75 -14.14 -0.50 -6.99
N PHE A 76 -14.20 -1.66 -7.62
CA PHE A 76 -13.34 -2.81 -7.30
C PHE A 76 -11.95 -2.58 -7.90
N LEU A 77 -10.95 -2.46 -7.04
CA LEU A 77 -9.57 -2.19 -7.49
C LEU A 77 -8.73 -3.47 -7.57
N GLY A 78 -8.77 -4.31 -6.57
CA GLY A 78 -8.00 -5.54 -6.56
C GLY A 78 -7.47 -5.94 -5.20
N GLU A 79 -6.33 -6.63 -5.22
CA GLU A 79 -5.67 -7.12 -4.02
C GLU A 79 -4.20 -6.73 -4.01
N ILE A 80 -3.67 -6.42 -2.83
CA ILE A 80 -2.27 -6.09 -2.61
C ILE A 80 -1.71 -7.03 -1.55
N TYR A 81 -0.65 -7.76 -1.88
CA TYR A 81 0.07 -8.62 -0.95
C TYR A 81 1.40 -7.98 -0.61
N ILE A 82 1.69 -7.84 0.68
CA ILE A 82 2.93 -7.23 1.17
C ILE A 82 3.63 -8.23 2.09
N SER A 83 4.92 -8.50 1.84
CA SER A 83 5.73 -9.27 2.78
C SER A 83 6.13 -8.37 3.94
N TYR A 84 5.62 -8.68 5.14
CA TYR A 84 5.97 -7.97 6.35
C TYR A 84 7.46 -8.13 6.68
N GLU A 85 7.99 -9.34 6.54
CA GLU A 85 9.41 -9.60 6.77
C GLU A 85 10.30 -8.78 5.83
N ARG A 86 10.00 -8.79 4.53
CA ARG A 86 10.77 -8.02 3.54
C ARG A 86 10.63 -6.51 3.79
N CYS A 87 9.47 -6.08 4.21
CA CYS A 87 9.22 -4.69 4.61
C CYS A 87 10.13 -4.27 5.78
N CYS A 88 10.25 -5.10 6.82
CA CYS A 88 11.13 -4.83 7.95
C CYS A 88 12.60 -4.76 7.51
N GLU A 89 13.04 -5.68 6.65
CA GLU A 89 14.40 -5.68 6.10
C GLU A 89 14.68 -4.37 5.33
N GLN A 90 13.77 -3.96 4.48
CA GLN A 90 13.89 -2.74 3.69
C GLN A 90 13.86 -1.47 4.55
N ALA A 91 13.01 -1.44 5.57
CA ALA A 91 12.95 -0.32 6.50
C ALA A 91 14.31 -0.10 7.18
N GLU A 92 14.93 -1.17 7.64
CA GLU A 92 16.27 -1.12 8.24
C GLU A 92 17.33 -0.68 7.23
N GLU A 93 17.33 -1.29 6.05
CA GLU A 93 18.27 -0.99 4.96
C GLU A 93 18.22 0.47 4.52
N PHE A 94 17.02 1.04 4.42
CA PHE A 94 16.82 2.42 3.95
C PHE A 94 16.78 3.46 5.07
N GLY A 95 16.87 3.04 6.33
CA GLY A 95 16.83 3.95 7.48
C GLY A 95 15.46 4.57 7.74
N HIS A 96 14.40 3.86 7.42
CA HIS A 96 13.01 4.30 7.68
C HIS A 96 12.41 3.53 8.85
N SER A 97 11.29 4.05 9.35
CA SER A 97 10.42 3.24 10.23
C SER A 97 9.70 2.15 9.42
N ILE A 98 9.29 1.08 10.11
CA ILE A 98 8.47 0.03 9.50
C ILE A 98 7.15 0.62 8.98
N ARG A 99 6.54 1.52 9.75
CA ARG A 99 5.34 2.23 9.35
C ARG A 99 5.50 2.95 8.01
N ARG A 100 6.61 3.70 7.86
CA ARG A 100 6.90 4.43 6.62
C ARG A 100 7.02 3.50 5.43
N GLU A 101 7.73 2.39 5.59
CA GLU A 101 7.91 1.40 4.53
C GLU A 101 6.60 0.71 4.15
N LEU A 102 5.79 0.33 5.14
CA LEU A 102 4.47 -0.26 4.88
C LEU A 102 3.55 0.70 4.13
N CYS A 103 3.51 1.96 4.54
CA CYS A 103 2.73 2.97 3.84
C CYS A 103 3.21 3.16 2.40
N TYR A 104 4.52 3.18 2.19
CA TYR A 104 5.11 3.25 0.85
C TYR A 104 4.68 2.07 -0.02
N LEU A 105 4.81 0.84 0.49
CA LEU A 105 4.43 -0.36 -0.26
C LEU A 105 2.93 -0.41 -0.56
N ALA A 106 2.10 0.01 0.38
CA ALA A 106 0.65 0.08 0.19
C ALA A 106 0.28 1.08 -0.91
N VAL A 107 0.86 2.28 -0.88
CA VAL A 107 0.62 3.32 -1.90
C VAL A 107 1.15 2.87 -3.26
N HIS A 108 2.34 2.28 -3.30
CA HIS A 108 2.93 1.74 -4.53
C HIS A 108 2.00 0.69 -5.16
N GLY A 109 1.51 -0.25 -4.36
CA GLY A 109 0.55 -1.27 -4.81
C GLY A 109 -0.77 -0.66 -5.30
N LEU A 110 -1.28 0.35 -4.60
CA LEU A 110 -2.49 1.05 -5.01
C LEU A 110 -2.32 1.72 -6.37
N LEU A 111 -1.22 2.41 -6.60
CA LEU A 111 -0.96 3.08 -7.87
C LEU A 111 -0.90 2.08 -9.03
N HIS A 112 -0.35 0.89 -8.81
CA HIS A 112 -0.41 -0.19 -9.79
C HIS A 112 -1.86 -0.63 -10.08
N LEU A 113 -2.69 -0.74 -9.06
CA LEU A 113 -4.11 -1.07 -9.23
C LEU A 113 -4.86 0.01 -10.03
N LEU A 114 -4.41 1.26 -9.93
CA LEU A 114 -4.99 2.38 -10.66
C LEU A 114 -4.43 2.54 -12.09
N GLY A 115 -3.52 1.65 -12.49
CA GLY A 115 -2.98 1.63 -13.85
C GLY A 115 -1.63 2.31 -14.03
N TYR A 116 -1.02 2.83 -12.97
CA TYR A 116 0.34 3.36 -13.04
C TYR A 116 1.35 2.22 -13.13
N ASP A 117 2.38 2.41 -13.92
CA ASP A 117 3.39 1.39 -14.13
C ASP A 117 4.79 2.02 -14.10
N HIS A 118 5.83 1.19 -14.05
CA HIS A 118 7.21 1.62 -14.05
C HIS A 118 8.03 0.92 -15.15
N MET A 119 7.41 0.76 -16.33
CA MET A 119 8.02 0.10 -17.49
C MET A 119 9.17 0.87 -18.11
N ASN A 120 9.12 2.21 -18.07
CA ASN A 120 10.17 3.07 -18.60
C ASN A 120 10.53 4.16 -17.58
N GLU A 121 11.57 4.95 -17.87
CA GLU A 121 12.07 5.97 -16.94
C GLU A 121 11.05 7.10 -16.67
N GLU A 122 10.24 7.47 -17.66
CA GLU A 122 9.20 8.49 -17.49
C GLU A 122 8.09 7.98 -16.58
N ASP A 123 7.64 6.76 -16.78
CA ASP A 123 6.61 6.12 -15.95
C ASP A 123 7.07 5.98 -14.50
N LYS A 124 8.32 5.55 -14.30
CA LYS A 124 8.94 5.47 -12.97
C LYS A 124 8.95 6.82 -12.28
N LYS A 125 9.30 7.87 -13.00
CA LYS A 125 9.39 9.23 -12.46
C LYS A 125 8.01 9.75 -12.03
N VAL A 126 6.99 9.55 -12.86
CA VAL A 126 5.61 9.94 -12.57
C VAL A 126 5.12 9.20 -11.31
N MET A 127 5.31 7.89 -11.26
CA MET A 127 4.89 7.07 -10.13
C MET A 127 5.60 7.46 -8.84
N ARG A 128 6.92 7.67 -8.88
CA ARG A 128 7.72 8.12 -7.73
C ARG A 128 7.24 9.48 -7.22
N THR A 129 6.97 10.42 -8.11
CA THR A 129 6.47 11.75 -7.75
C THR A 129 5.14 11.65 -7.01
N LEU A 130 4.21 10.84 -7.51
CA LEU A 130 2.91 10.62 -6.87
C LEU A 130 3.06 9.95 -5.50
N GLU A 131 3.91 8.95 -5.39
CA GLU A 131 4.20 8.28 -4.12
C GLU A 131 4.71 9.27 -3.07
N GLU A 132 5.67 10.08 -3.44
CA GLU A 132 6.26 11.09 -2.56
C GLU A 132 5.24 12.14 -2.13
N GLU A 133 4.45 12.66 -3.06
CA GLU A 133 3.40 13.63 -2.76
C GLU A 133 2.36 13.08 -1.79
N ILE A 134 1.87 11.88 -2.05
CA ILE A 134 0.85 11.23 -1.21
C ILE A 134 1.40 11.01 0.21
N LEU A 135 2.60 10.43 0.31
CA LEU A 135 3.19 10.11 1.60
C LEU A 135 3.56 11.35 2.41
N ASN A 136 4.11 12.37 1.76
CA ASN A 136 4.47 13.61 2.43
C ASN A 136 3.22 14.35 2.95
N GLU A 137 2.18 14.46 2.16
CA GLU A 137 0.92 15.10 2.58
C GLU A 137 0.24 14.30 3.69
N TYR A 138 0.27 12.98 3.61
CA TYR A 138 -0.27 12.11 4.64
C TYR A 138 0.47 12.28 5.97
N ASP A 139 1.79 12.33 5.95
CA ASP A 139 2.62 12.51 7.13
C ASP A 139 2.37 13.89 7.79
N ILE A 140 2.22 14.94 7.00
CA ILE A 140 1.88 16.29 7.50
C ILE A 140 0.52 16.28 8.21
N LYS A 141 -0.49 15.68 7.59
CA LYS A 141 -1.84 15.57 8.16
C LYS A 141 -1.83 14.79 9.48
N ARG A 142 -1.08 13.70 9.54
CA ARG A 142 -0.92 12.87 10.74
C ARG A 142 -0.20 13.63 11.85
N TRP A 143 0.85 14.37 11.53
CA TRP A 143 1.58 15.20 12.48
C TRP A 143 0.69 16.30 13.08
N LYS A 144 -0.10 16.99 12.28
CA LYS A 144 -1.06 18.00 12.74
C LYS A 144 -2.07 17.45 13.74
N LYS A 145 -2.57 16.25 13.51
CA LYS A 145 -3.48 15.58 14.46
C LYS A 145 -2.80 15.29 15.80
N LYS A 146 -1.55 14.84 15.78
CA LYS A 146 -0.76 14.58 16.99
C LYS A 146 -0.47 15.87 17.77
N SER A 147 -0.13 16.93 17.07
CA SER A 147 0.09 18.26 17.69
C SER A 147 -1.15 18.79 18.38
N LYS A 148 -2.32 18.65 17.77
CA LYS A 148 -3.61 19.04 18.37
C LYS A 148 -3.93 18.24 19.61
N ARG A 149 -3.64 16.93 19.63
CA ARG A 149 -3.82 16.09 20.82
C ARG A 149 -2.88 16.51 21.96
N THR A 150 -1.65 16.81 21.65
CA THR A 150 -0.66 17.29 22.63
C THR A 150 -1.08 18.64 23.24
N LYS A 151 -1.63 19.55 22.43
CA LYS A 151 -2.14 20.86 22.90
C LYS A 151 -3.35 20.75 23.81
N LYS A 152 -4.12 19.68 23.73
CA LYS A 152 -5.30 19.45 24.60
C LYS A 152 -4.96 18.94 26.00
N ILE A 153 -3.74 18.51 26.23
CA ILE A 153 -3.26 18.00 27.53
C ILE A 153 -2.80 19.13 28.44
N TYR A 154 -2.57 20.30 27.89
CA TYR A 154 -2.22 21.51 28.63
C TYR A 154 -3.47 22.37 28.91
#